data_058a7cb5804c3d6f112f8da786422611
#
_entry.id   058a7cb5804c3d6f112f8da786422611
#
_cell.length_a   1.000
_cell.length_b   1.000
_cell.length_c   1.000
_cell.angle_alpha   90.00
_cell.angle_beta   90.00
_cell.angle_gamma   90.00
#
_symmetry.space_group_name_H-M   'P 1'
#
loop_
_entity.id
_entity.type
_entity.pdbx_description
1 polymer ?
#
loop_
_entity_poly.entity_id
_entity_poly.type
_entity_poly.pdbx_seq_one_letter_code
_entity_poly.pdbx_strand_id
1 'polypeptide(L)'
;TPDIFELFEIFNFYNFQDSISICLEVSSHALDQKRLKNLNHFNSASILYIKKDHLDYHKDIQAYRNSKFEIFKIFSTINLINDELKPVISDYPFLDDPKLPLTTISNVNRFADIHYTISKTSLQKSDFDITINNPPVGYSPSEKKTYKFTCSLIPDFNISNLIFAICSLGFSSFSDTNTNDLSYLKLPKGRADTIQNIPINVMIDYAHNPDGFRIFLSGIRDYYESLVIVFGCGGDRDKLKRPEMLQVALEYGREIIFTSDNSRSEDFNDILSDAIRGNDNNKVTAIEDRKRAIMKGAELIKDNDCLVILGKGHEETQEIKNSIIYFSDYEVVNEIYK
;
A
#
# COMPACT_ATOMS: atom_id res chain seq x y z
N THR A 1 -8.09 9.97 5.25
CA THR A 1 -9.07 9.98 6.36
C THR A 1 -9.90 11.24 6.24
N PRO A 2 -11.23 11.13 6.15
CA PRO A 2 -12.15 12.27 6.15
C PRO A 2 -11.93 13.17 7.37
N ASP A 3 -12.39 14.41 7.32
CA ASP A 3 -12.41 15.25 8.50
C ASP A 3 -13.52 14.80 9.48
N ILE A 4 -13.58 15.41 10.66
CA ILE A 4 -14.50 14.98 11.72
C ILE A 4 -15.97 15.20 11.31
N PHE A 5 -16.28 16.26 10.54
CA PHE A 5 -17.65 16.55 10.10
C PHE A 5 -18.08 15.57 9.03
N GLU A 6 -17.21 15.30 8.04
CA GLU A 6 -17.47 14.27 7.00
C GLU A 6 -17.67 12.87 7.62
N LEU A 7 -16.90 12.51 8.64
CA LEU A 7 -17.10 11.25 9.37
C LEU A 7 -18.47 11.19 10.04
N PHE A 8 -18.91 12.28 10.69
CA PHE A 8 -20.25 12.34 11.29
C PHE A 8 -21.36 12.27 10.24
N GLU A 9 -21.18 12.93 9.09
CA GLU A 9 -22.14 12.85 7.99
C GLU A 9 -22.26 11.41 7.45
N ILE A 10 -21.13 10.74 7.23
CA ILE A 10 -21.10 9.34 6.80
C ILE A 10 -21.83 8.45 7.82
N PHE A 11 -21.51 8.60 9.11
CA PHE A 11 -22.14 7.81 10.16
C PHE A 11 -23.65 8.09 10.27
N ASN A 12 -24.08 9.33 10.14
CA ASN A 12 -25.50 9.70 10.16
C ASN A 12 -26.25 9.23 8.90
N PHE A 13 -25.61 9.26 7.73
CA PHE A 13 -26.22 8.84 6.47
C PHE A 13 -26.59 7.36 6.48
N TYR A 14 -25.69 6.52 7.00
CA TYR A 14 -25.94 5.09 7.08
C TYR A 14 -26.87 4.68 8.22
N ASN A 15 -27.30 5.63 9.04
CA ASN A 15 -28.35 5.55 10.06
C ASN A 15 -28.57 4.15 10.67
N PHE A 16 -27.55 3.52 11.11
CA PHE A 16 -27.33 2.27 11.87
C PHE A 16 -28.52 1.31 12.06
N GLN A 17 -29.50 1.29 11.17
CA GLN A 17 -30.63 0.37 11.25
C GLN A 17 -30.27 -1.06 10.84
N ASP A 18 -29.19 -1.22 10.06
CA ASP A 18 -28.63 -2.50 9.64
C ASP A 18 -27.18 -2.65 10.16
N SER A 19 -26.73 -3.89 10.27
CA SER A 19 -25.34 -4.19 10.67
C SER A 19 -24.36 -3.76 9.59
N ILE A 20 -23.83 -2.55 9.71
CA ILE A 20 -22.83 -2.00 8.78
C ILE A 20 -21.43 -2.16 9.39
N SER A 21 -20.50 -2.70 8.60
CA SER A 21 -19.09 -2.72 8.93
C SER A 21 -18.39 -1.55 8.23
N ILE A 22 -17.66 -0.73 8.99
CA ILE A 22 -16.90 0.39 8.46
C ILE A 22 -15.42 0.07 8.57
N CYS A 23 -14.71 0.11 7.45
CA CYS A 23 -13.25 0.05 7.40
C CYS A 23 -12.71 1.45 7.12
N LEU A 24 -11.83 1.94 8.00
CA LEU A 24 -11.28 3.28 7.92
C LEU A 24 -9.76 3.22 7.76
N GLU A 25 -9.22 3.75 6.66
CA GLU A 25 -7.80 4.04 6.53
C GLU A 25 -7.46 5.32 7.29
N VAL A 26 -6.61 5.20 8.32
CA VAL A 26 -6.27 6.32 9.20
C VAL A 26 -4.88 6.85 8.88
N SER A 27 -4.81 8.08 8.36
CA SER A 27 -3.54 8.77 8.10
C SER A 27 -2.89 9.26 9.41
N SER A 28 -1.55 9.40 9.39
CA SER A 28 -0.81 9.99 10.52
C SER A 28 -1.25 11.42 10.81
N HIS A 29 -1.59 12.19 9.78
CA HIS A 29 -2.14 13.54 9.92
C HIS A 29 -3.46 13.54 10.69
N ALA A 30 -4.36 12.59 10.40
CA ALA A 30 -5.65 12.49 11.08
C ALA A 30 -5.48 12.18 12.57
N LEU A 31 -4.50 11.33 12.91
CA LEU A 31 -4.18 10.99 14.30
C LEU A 31 -3.56 12.20 15.02
N ASP A 32 -2.57 12.85 14.41
CA ASP A 32 -1.92 14.05 14.97
C ASP A 32 -2.92 15.19 15.17
N GLN A 33 -3.80 15.41 14.20
CA GLN A 33 -4.88 16.40 14.25
C GLN A 33 -6.07 15.96 15.11
N LYS A 34 -6.01 14.78 15.74
CA LYS A 34 -7.04 14.24 16.64
C LYS A 34 -8.42 14.14 16.00
N ARG A 35 -8.50 13.90 14.67
CA ARG A 35 -9.78 13.81 13.95
C ARG A 35 -10.68 12.67 14.46
N LEU A 36 -10.09 11.65 15.10
CA LEU A 36 -10.82 10.49 15.64
C LEU A 36 -11.12 10.60 17.13
N LYS A 37 -10.83 11.74 17.78
CA LYS A 37 -10.93 11.92 19.25
C LYS A 37 -12.30 11.58 19.83
N ASN A 38 -13.35 11.74 19.05
CA ASN A 38 -14.73 11.51 19.49
C ASN A 38 -15.27 10.12 19.13
N LEU A 39 -14.44 9.28 18.49
CA LEU A 39 -14.78 7.87 18.27
C LEU A 39 -14.35 7.09 19.52
N ASN A 40 -15.31 6.41 20.14
CA ASN A 40 -15.09 5.81 21.46
C ASN A 40 -14.67 4.35 21.41
N HIS A 41 -14.90 3.66 20.26
CA HIS A 41 -14.64 2.23 20.14
C HIS A 41 -14.46 1.80 18.69
N PHE A 42 -13.47 0.91 18.47
CA PHE A 42 -13.31 0.12 17.25
C PHE A 42 -13.37 -1.38 17.58
N ASN A 43 -13.86 -2.19 16.66
CA ASN A 43 -13.73 -3.64 16.78
C ASN A 43 -12.27 -4.05 16.66
N SER A 44 -11.55 -3.42 15.74
CA SER A 44 -10.14 -3.70 15.48
C SER A 44 -9.38 -2.43 15.10
N ALA A 45 -8.15 -2.33 15.58
CA ALA A 45 -7.16 -1.37 15.13
C ALA A 45 -5.88 -2.09 14.71
N SER A 46 -5.27 -1.69 13.59
CA SER A 46 -4.07 -2.37 13.09
C SER A 46 -3.04 -1.39 12.51
N ILE A 47 -1.77 -1.70 12.76
CA ILE A 47 -0.63 -1.04 12.12
C ILE A 47 0.18 -2.11 11.39
N LEU A 48 0.22 -2.01 10.06
CA LEU A 48 0.91 -2.97 9.20
C LEU A 48 2.40 -2.63 9.11
N TYR A 49 2.72 -1.39 8.71
CA TYR A 49 4.09 -0.92 8.51
C TYR A 49 4.23 0.54 8.90
N ILE A 50 5.44 0.92 9.35
CA ILE A 50 5.85 2.30 9.51
C ILE A 50 7.22 2.45 8.84
N LYS A 51 7.27 3.06 7.68
CA LYS A 51 8.48 3.43 6.93
C LYS A 51 8.61 4.94 6.87
N LYS A 52 9.74 5.47 6.40
CA LYS A 52 9.92 6.92 6.26
C LYS A 52 8.94 7.49 5.25
N ASP A 53 8.05 8.35 5.72
CA ASP A 53 7.12 9.11 4.89
C ASP A 53 6.64 10.36 5.65
N HIS A 54 6.07 11.33 4.95
CA HIS A 54 5.50 12.54 5.53
C HIS A 54 6.41 13.33 6.49
N LEU A 55 7.76 13.29 6.26
CA LEU A 55 8.72 14.02 7.10
C LEU A 55 8.67 15.53 6.86
N ASP A 56 8.10 15.98 5.76
CA ASP A 56 7.73 17.37 5.50
C ASP A 56 6.72 17.89 6.53
N TYR A 57 5.81 17.05 7.02
CA TYR A 57 4.83 17.36 8.05
C TYR A 57 5.35 17.01 9.46
N HIS A 58 5.81 15.77 9.69
CA HIS A 58 6.17 15.26 11.02
C HIS A 58 7.59 15.63 11.49
N LYS A 59 8.42 16.25 10.63
CA LYS A 59 9.81 16.67 10.85
C LYS A 59 10.79 15.50 10.95
N ASP A 60 10.46 14.45 11.71
CA ASP A 60 11.32 13.26 11.88
C ASP A 60 10.50 11.97 12.00
N ILE A 61 11.18 10.84 11.92
CA ILE A 61 10.58 9.52 11.98
C ILE A 61 9.95 9.20 13.35
N GLN A 62 10.48 9.79 14.43
CA GLN A 62 9.97 9.59 15.78
C GLN A 62 8.60 10.26 15.94
N ALA A 63 8.47 11.52 15.50
CA ALA A 63 7.20 12.24 15.49
C ALA A 63 6.14 11.51 14.64
N TYR A 64 6.55 10.98 13.47
CA TYR A 64 5.68 10.19 12.63
C TYR A 64 5.20 8.90 13.31
N ARG A 65 6.12 8.15 13.98
CA ARG A 65 5.77 6.96 14.76
C ARG A 65 4.84 7.31 15.92
N ASN A 66 5.16 8.35 16.67
CA ASN A 66 4.33 8.84 17.78
C ASN A 66 2.88 9.05 17.32
N SER A 67 2.72 9.74 16.19
CA SER A 67 1.42 10.00 15.60
C SER A 67 0.69 8.69 15.20
N LYS A 68 1.38 7.74 14.56
CA LYS A 68 0.79 6.46 14.16
C LYS A 68 0.32 5.62 15.35
N PHE A 69 1.11 5.55 16.41
CA PHE A 69 0.77 4.77 17.60
C PHE A 69 -0.40 5.36 18.42
N GLU A 70 -0.77 6.63 18.20
CA GLU A 70 -1.97 7.22 18.82
C GLU A 70 -3.26 6.43 18.53
N ILE A 71 -3.31 5.65 17.42
CA ILE A 71 -4.47 4.82 17.09
C ILE A 71 -4.81 3.83 18.21
N PHE A 72 -3.81 3.30 18.90
CA PHE A 72 -4.00 2.35 20.00
C PHE A 72 -4.43 2.99 21.31
N LYS A 73 -4.45 4.32 21.41
CA LYS A 73 -5.07 5.04 22.54
C LYS A 73 -6.60 5.15 22.40
N ILE A 74 -7.13 4.86 21.20
CA ILE A 74 -8.57 4.74 21.01
C ILE A 74 -8.92 3.29 21.33
N PHE A 75 -9.89 3.08 22.22
CA PHE A 75 -10.26 1.74 22.66
C PHE A 75 -10.65 0.84 21.48
N SER A 76 -10.05 -0.33 21.39
CA SER A 76 -10.38 -1.38 20.42
C SER A 76 -10.28 -2.77 21.04
N THR A 77 -11.15 -3.68 20.59
CA THR A 77 -11.19 -5.06 21.09
C THR A 77 -9.98 -5.85 20.62
N ILE A 78 -9.57 -5.66 19.37
CA ILE A 78 -8.45 -6.36 18.74
C ILE A 78 -7.43 -5.31 18.27
N ASN A 79 -6.19 -5.41 18.76
CA ASN A 79 -5.09 -4.56 18.36
C ASN A 79 -4.03 -5.38 17.66
N LEU A 80 -3.81 -5.14 16.38
CA LEU A 80 -2.89 -5.91 15.54
C LEU A 80 -1.68 -5.06 15.15
N ILE A 81 -0.51 -5.65 15.25
CA ILE A 81 0.73 -5.00 14.86
C ILE A 81 1.67 -5.97 14.14
N ASN A 82 2.35 -5.48 13.10
CA ASN A 82 3.42 -6.24 12.49
C ASN A 82 4.57 -6.43 13.48
N ASP A 83 5.03 -7.67 13.67
CA ASP A 83 6.09 -8.04 14.61
C ASP A 83 7.42 -7.31 14.33
N GLU A 84 7.68 -6.87 13.10
CA GLU A 84 8.82 -6.03 12.75
C GLU A 84 8.85 -4.69 13.51
N LEU A 85 7.70 -4.22 14.00
CA LEU A 85 7.60 -2.99 14.81
C LEU A 85 7.88 -3.24 16.29
N LYS A 86 7.97 -4.49 16.75
CA LYS A 86 8.20 -4.87 18.14
C LYS A 86 9.44 -4.20 18.78
N PRO A 87 10.59 -4.09 18.08
CA PRO A 87 11.76 -3.42 18.67
C PRO A 87 11.55 -1.96 19.02
N VAL A 88 10.60 -1.28 18.36
CA VAL A 88 10.30 0.15 18.64
C VAL A 88 9.15 0.31 19.65
N ILE A 89 8.43 -0.75 20.00
CA ILE A 89 7.33 -0.69 21.00
C ILE A 89 7.86 -0.31 22.36
N SER A 90 9.06 -0.75 22.75
CA SER A 90 9.70 -0.40 24.02
C SER A 90 9.87 1.11 24.25
N ASP A 91 9.89 1.90 23.17
CA ASP A 91 9.93 3.36 23.25
C ASP A 91 8.56 3.98 23.64
N TYR A 92 7.52 3.14 23.73
CA TYR A 92 6.12 3.54 23.97
C TYR A 92 5.51 2.78 25.15
N PRO A 93 5.80 3.18 26.40
CA PRO A 93 5.36 2.45 27.61
C PRO A 93 3.85 2.21 27.71
N PHE A 94 3.02 3.06 27.06
CA PHE A 94 1.57 2.86 27.06
C PHE A 94 1.12 1.63 26.24
N LEU A 95 1.97 1.11 25.34
CA LEU A 95 1.69 -0.11 24.58
C LEU A 95 1.93 -1.38 25.42
N ASP A 96 2.62 -1.27 26.56
CA ASP A 96 2.78 -2.36 27.53
C ASP A 96 1.64 -2.43 28.54
N ASP A 97 0.61 -1.57 28.42
CA ASP A 97 -0.57 -1.63 29.30
C ASP A 97 -1.32 -2.94 29.07
N PRO A 98 -1.51 -3.78 30.13
CA PRO A 98 -2.26 -5.03 30.02
C PRO A 98 -3.71 -4.86 29.56
N LYS A 99 -4.26 -3.64 29.63
CA LYS A 99 -5.60 -3.29 29.11
C LYS A 99 -5.60 -3.08 27.60
N LEU A 100 -4.42 -3.02 26.98
CA LEU A 100 -4.23 -2.83 25.56
C LEU A 100 -3.45 -4.03 24.98
N PRO A 101 -4.03 -5.24 24.94
CA PRO A 101 -3.30 -6.40 24.45
C PRO A 101 -2.99 -6.21 22.96
N LEU A 102 -1.70 -6.10 22.62
CA LEU A 102 -1.23 -6.11 21.26
C LEU A 102 -1.02 -7.53 20.78
N THR A 103 -1.53 -7.86 19.62
CA THR A 103 -1.34 -9.13 18.93
C THR A 103 -0.36 -8.94 17.77
N THR A 104 0.74 -9.67 17.81
CA THR A 104 1.78 -9.61 16.78
C THR A 104 1.48 -10.53 15.62
N ILE A 105 1.72 -10.05 14.38
CA ILE A 105 1.59 -10.82 13.13
C ILE A 105 2.94 -10.84 12.43
N SER A 106 3.42 -12.01 12.02
CA SER A 106 4.72 -12.16 11.37
C SER A 106 4.75 -13.33 10.38
N ASN A 107 5.51 -13.18 9.30
CA ASN A 107 5.91 -14.28 8.40
C ASN A 107 7.33 -14.80 8.71
N VAL A 108 8.10 -14.08 9.50
CA VAL A 108 9.49 -14.42 9.85
C VAL A 108 9.55 -15.06 11.23
N ASN A 109 8.94 -14.43 12.22
CA ASN A 109 8.91 -14.91 13.60
C ASN A 109 7.80 -15.96 13.79
N ARG A 110 8.19 -17.25 13.80
CA ARG A 110 7.25 -18.36 14.03
C ARG A 110 6.60 -18.39 15.43
N PHE A 111 7.09 -17.58 16.35
CA PHE A 111 6.56 -17.45 17.72
C PHE A 111 5.68 -16.21 17.91
N ALA A 112 5.46 -15.41 16.84
CA ALA A 112 4.48 -14.34 16.88
C ALA A 112 3.10 -14.90 17.25
N ASP A 113 2.23 -14.08 17.82
CA ASP A 113 0.89 -14.52 18.22
C ASP A 113 0.11 -15.09 17.04
N ILE A 114 0.28 -14.49 15.87
CA ILE A 114 -0.21 -15.00 14.60
C ILE A 114 1.00 -15.10 13.64
N HIS A 115 1.27 -16.32 13.19
CA HIS A 115 2.31 -16.56 12.19
C HIS A 115 1.67 -16.96 10.86
N TYR A 116 2.22 -16.48 9.75
CA TYR A 116 1.78 -16.90 8.42
C TYR A 116 2.94 -17.32 7.52
N THR A 117 2.64 -18.19 6.58
CA THR A 117 3.57 -18.63 5.54
C THR A 117 2.90 -18.54 4.19
N ILE A 118 3.61 -17.98 3.21
CA ILE A 118 3.19 -17.99 1.82
C ILE A 118 3.92 -19.14 1.15
N SER A 119 3.19 -20.16 0.70
CA SER A 119 3.77 -21.41 0.23
C SER A 119 3.95 -21.45 -1.28
N LYS A 120 3.14 -20.70 -2.03
CA LYS A 120 3.21 -20.62 -3.48
C LYS A 120 2.61 -19.31 -3.96
N THR A 121 3.32 -18.64 -4.88
CA THR A 121 2.81 -17.46 -5.59
C THR A 121 2.99 -17.60 -7.09
N SER A 122 1.97 -17.17 -7.83
CA SER A 122 1.99 -17.04 -9.29
C SER A 122 1.06 -15.89 -9.68
N LEU A 123 1.08 -15.47 -10.94
CA LEU A 123 0.15 -14.43 -11.43
C LEU A 123 -1.34 -14.77 -11.23
N GLN A 124 -1.68 -16.05 -11.14
CA GLN A 124 -3.07 -16.50 -11.04
C GLN A 124 -3.45 -16.99 -9.64
N LYS A 125 -2.49 -17.44 -8.84
CA LYS A 125 -2.78 -18.12 -7.60
C LYS A 125 -1.68 -17.97 -6.57
N SER A 126 -2.09 -17.70 -5.34
CA SER A 126 -1.23 -17.67 -4.15
C SER A 126 -1.86 -18.53 -3.05
N ASP A 127 -1.07 -19.43 -2.49
CA ASP A 127 -1.47 -20.27 -1.36
C ASP A 127 -0.73 -19.84 -0.09
N PHE A 128 -1.44 -19.69 1.00
CA PHE A 128 -0.87 -19.29 2.29
C PHE A 128 -1.58 -19.91 3.49
N ASP A 129 -0.85 -20.07 4.58
CA ASP A 129 -1.35 -20.61 5.84
C ASP A 129 -1.26 -19.51 6.93
N ILE A 130 -2.27 -19.45 7.80
CA ILE A 130 -2.27 -18.60 9.00
C ILE A 130 -2.33 -19.51 10.22
N THR A 131 -1.32 -19.46 11.07
CA THR A 131 -1.25 -20.17 12.34
C THR A 131 -1.45 -19.21 13.51
N ILE A 132 -2.49 -19.40 14.29
CA ILE A 132 -2.75 -18.68 15.52
C ILE A 132 -2.01 -19.43 16.62
N ASN A 133 -0.95 -18.83 17.18
CA ASN A 133 -0.20 -19.38 18.30
C ASN A 133 -0.80 -18.95 19.64
N ASN A 134 -1.10 -17.65 19.77
CA ASN A 134 -1.69 -17.03 20.96
C ASN A 134 -2.89 -16.20 20.52
N PRO A 135 -4.12 -16.71 20.62
CA PRO A 135 -5.30 -15.97 20.19
C PRO A 135 -5.52 -14.73 21.07
N PRO A 136 -5.88 -13.59 20.46
CA PRO A 136 -6.29 -12.40 21.22
C PRO A 136 -7.49 -12.70 22.14
N VAL A 137 -7.62 -11.93 23.21
CA VAL A 137 -8.77 -12.05 24.14
C VAL A 137 -10.07 -11.79 23.37
N GLY A 138 -11.04 -12.68 23.55
CA GLY A 138 -12.33 -12.60 22.84
C GLY A 138 -12.30 -13.09 21.39
N TYR A 139 -11.18 -13.64 20.95
CA TYR A 139 -11.00 -14.16 19.60
C TYR A 139 -11.55 -15.60 19.45
N SER A 140 -12.08 -15.93 18.29
CA SER A 140 -12.43 -17.29 17.93
C SER A 140 -11.53 -17.72 16.76
N PRO A 141 -10.73 -18.78 16.92
CA PRO A 141 -10.66 -19.75 18.02
C PRO A 141 -9.94 -19.23 19.25
N SER A 142 -10.24 -19.83 20.39
CA SER A 142 -9.56 -19.58 21.68
C SER A 142 -8.34 -20.49 21.91
N GLU A 143 -7.96 -21.28 20.93
CA GLU A 143 -6.85 -22.23 20.98
C GLU A 143 -5.98 -22.16 19.72
N LYS A 144 -4.78 -22.75 19.76
CA LYS A 144 -3.87 -22.81 18.61
C LYS A 144 -4.52 -23.53 17.43
N LYS A 145 -4.59 -22.86 16.27
CA LYS A 145 -5.13 -23.42 15.03
C LYS A 145 -4.38 -22.92 13.81
N THR A 146 -4.42 -23.70 12.74
CA THR A 146 -3.90 -23.30 11.42
C THR A 146 -5.03 -23.34 10.41
N TYR A 147 -5.14 -22.25 9.63
CA TYR A 147 -6.09 -22.09 8.54
C TYR A 147 -5.34 -22.00 7.23
N LYS A 148 -5.85 -22.67 6.20
CA LYS A 148 -5.29 -22.65 4.84
C LYS A 148 -6.15 -21.81 3.91
N PHE A 149 -5.48 -21.02 3.08
CA PHE A 149 -6.12 -20.10 2.16
C PHE A 149 -5.52 -20.18 0.77
N THR A 150 -6.33 -19.84 -0.22
CA THR A 150 -5.89 -19.53 -1.58
C THR A 150 -6.53 -18.23 -2.04
N CYS A 151 -5.79 -17.42 -2.81
CA CYS A 151 -6.28 -16.18 -3.41
C CYS A 151 -5.57 -15.91 -4.75
N SER A 152 -6.03 -14.88 -5.46
CA SER A 152 -5.41 -14.41 -6.72
C SER A 152 -4.61 -13.11 -6.53
N LEU A 153 -4.30 -12.73 -5.28
CA LEU A 153 -3.60 -11.49 -5.00
C LEU A 153 -2.08 -11.64 -5.14
N ILE A 154 -1.47 -10.69 -5.78
CA ILE A 154 -0.03 -10.50 -5.91
C ILE A 154 0.29 -9.01 -5.73
N PRO A 155 1.55 -8.64 -5.41
CA PRO A 155 2.61 -9.48 -4.84
C PRO A 155 2.38 -9.82 -3.35
N ASP A 156 3.32 -10.49 -2.74
CA ASP A 156 3.23 -11.04 -1.38
C ASP A 156 2.81 -10.03 -0.29
N PHE A 157 3.15 -8.75 -0.43
CA PHE A 157 2.70 -7.73 0.52
C PHE A 157 1.17 -7.54 0.52
N ASN A 158 0.48 -7.80 -0.60
CA ASN A 158 -0.98 -7.77 -0.65
C ASN A 158 -1.59 -8.98 0.06
N ILE A 159 -0.89 -10.13 0.06
CA ILE A 159 -1.27 -11.27 0.89
C ILE A 159 -1.10 -10.92 2.36
N SER A 160 0.00 -10.25 2.73
CA SER A 160 0.19 -9.71 4.08
C SER A 160 -0.95 -8.77 4.49
N ASN A 161 -1.33 -7.84 3.63
CA ASN A 161 -2.46 -6.93 3.86
C ASN A 161 -3.79 -7.71 4.06
N LEU A 162 -4.04 -8.74 3.23
CA LEU A 162 -5.21 -9.61 3.37
C LEU A 162 -5.20 -10.36 4.71
N ILE A 163 -4.04 -10.84 5.16
CA ILE A 163 -3.90 -11.52 6.45
C ILE A 163 -4.28 -10.59 7.61
N PHE A 164 -3.81 -9.33 7.59
CA PHE A 164 -4.25 -8.34 8.58
C PHE A 164 -5.77 -8.10 8.53
N ALA A 165 -6.37 -8.04 7.35
CA ALA A 165 -7.81 -7.92 7.20
C ALA A 165 -8.57 -9.13 7.78
N ILE A 166 -8.13 -10.36 7.46
CA ILE A 166 -8.70 -11.59 8.03
C ILE A 166 -8.59 -11.58 9.55
N CYS A 167 -7.41 -11.25 10.08
CA CYS A 167 -7.18 -11.18 11.52
C CYS A 167 -8.03 -10.10 12.20
N SER A 168 -8.30 -8.99 11.52
CA SER A 168 -9.18 -7.92 12.03
C SER A 168 -10.65 -8.34 12.13
N LEU A 169 -11.11 -9.24 11.26
CA LEU A 169 -12.47 -9.76 11.23
C LEU A 169 -12.67 -11.00 12.11
N GLY A 170 -11.58 -11.71 12.43
CA GLY A 170 -11.61 -13.01 13.11
C GLY A 170 -11.85 -14.18 12.15
N PHE A 171 -11.80 -15.40 12.70
CA PHE A 171 -11.79 -16.64 11.91
C PHE A 171 -13.09 -17.44 11.95
N SER A 172 -14.15 -16.91 12.55
CA SER A 172 -15.41 -17.65 12.72
C SER A 172 -16.07 -18.12 11.42
N SER A 173 -15.79 -17.44 10.32
CA SER A 173 -16.35 -17.77 8.99
C SER A 173 -15.46 -18.68 8.16
N PHE A 174 -14.28 -19.09 8.66
CA PHE A 174 -13.33 -19.90 7.91
C PHE A 174 -13.22 -21.34 8.42
N SER A 175 -13.03 -22.27 7.49
CA SER A 175 -12.80 -23.67 7.78
C SER A 175 -11.35 -23.90 8.25
N ASP A 176 -11.17 -24.64 9.33
CA ASP A 176 -9.86 -25.08 9.81
C ASP A 176 -9.45 -26.46 9.25
N THR A 177 -10.36 -27.14 8.54
CA THR A 177 -10.13 -28.46 7.94
C THR A 177 -9.96 -28.41 6.42
N ASN A 178 -10.55 -27.40 5.77
CA ASN A 178 -10.50 -27.23 4.31
C ASN A 178 -9.75 -25.94 3.93
N THR A 179 -9.25 -25.89 2.71
CA THR A 179 -8.71 -24.64 2.15
C THR A 179 -9.83 -23.64 1.88
N ASN A 180 -9.67 -22.43 2.40
CA ASN A 180 -10.60 -21.33 2.20
C ASN A 180 -10.25 -20.61 0.89
N ASP A 181 -11.16 -20.61 -0.08
CA ASP A 181 -10.95 -19.96 -1.37
C ASP A 181 -11.39 -18.50 -1.33
N LEU A 182 -10.42 -17.61 -1.50
CA LEU A 182 -10.58 -16.16 -1.58
C LEU A 182 -10.21 -15.60 -2.97
N SER A 183 -10.19 -16.45 -4.00
CA SER A 183 -9.78 -16.05 -5.38
C SER A 183 -10.74 -15.03 -6.02
N TYR A 184 -11.93 -14.84 -5.46
CA TYR A 184 -12.88 -13.80 -5.86
C TYR A 184 -12.48 -12.39 -5.44
N LEU A 185 -11.55 -12.25 -4.47
CA LEU A 185 -11.07 -10.95 -4.01
C LEU A 185 -10.23 -10.27 -5.08
N LYS A 186 -10.42 -8.97 -5.21
CA LYS A 186 -9.63 -8.11 -6.10
C LYS A 186 -9.00 -6.98 -5.28
N LEU A 187 -7.84 -6.54 -5.73
CA LEU A 187 -7.20 -5.35 -5.18
C LEU A 187 -8.01 -4.08 -5.53
N PRO A 188 -7.96 -3.06 -4.68
CA PRO A 188 -8.50 -1.75 -5.04
C PRO A 188 -7.80 -1.20 -6.29
N LYS A 189 -8.53 -0.42 -7.09
CA LYS A 189 -8.00 0.27 -8.28
C LYS A 189 -6.72 1.05 -7.91
N GLY A 190 -5.69 0.91 -8.72
CA GLY A 190 -4.40 1.57 -8.51
C GLY A 190 -3.53 1.00 -7.38
N ARG A 191 -3.78 -0.23 -6.95
CA ARG A 191 -2.95 -0.95 -5.96
C ARG A 191 -2.51 -2.28 -6.56
N ALA A 192 -1.30 -2.33 -7.12
CA ALA A 192 -0.77 -3.48 -7.90
C ALA A 192 -1.81 -4.00 -8.92
N ASP A 193 -2.52 -3.09 -9.55
CA ASP A 193 -3.69 -3.38 -10.36
C ASP A 193 -3.27 -3.78 -11.79
N THR A 194 -3.59 -4.99 -12.18
CA THR A 194 -3.27 -5.54 -13.50
C THR A 194 -4.40 -5.25 -14.49
N ILE A 195 -4.08 -4.55 -15.57
CA ILE A 195 -5.06 -4.24 -16.62
C ILE A 195 -5.36 -5.50 -17.44
N GLN A 196 -6.64 -5.84 -17.50
CA GLN A 196 -7.12 -7.04 -18.18
C GLN A 196 -7.58 -6.73 -19.62
N ASN A 197 -7.63 -7.77 -20.45
CA ASN A 197 -8.15 -7.72 -21.82
C ASN A 197 -7.35 -6.84 -22.80
N ILE A 198 -6.06 -6.68 -22.56
CA ILE A 198 -5.10 -6.02 -23.46
C ILE A 198 -3.96 -6.99 -23.79
N PRO A 199 -3.26 -6.81 -24.94
CA PRO A 199 -2.29 -7.80 -25.43
C PRO A 199 -0.94 -7.79 -24.71
N ILE A 200 -0.71 -6.86 -23.77
CA ILE A 200 0.53 -6.76 -23.00
C ILE A 200 0.25 -6.79 -21.51
N ASN A 201 1.26 -7.09 -20.69
CA ASN A 201 1.12 -6.98 -19.25
C ASN A 201 1.31 -5.51 -18.83
N VAL A 202 0.32 -4.96 -18.13
CA VAL A 202 0.37 -3.63 -17.56
C VAL A 202 -0.06 -3.68 -16.11
N MET A 203 0.74 -3.06 -15.23
CA MET A 203 0.39 -2.88 -13.82
C MET A 203 0.41 -1.39 -13.47
N ILE A 204 -0.60 -0.95 -12.73
CA ILE A 204 -0.72 0.41 -12.21
C ILE A 204 -0.69 0.37 -10.69
N ASP A 205 0.20 1.17 -10.07
CA ASP A 205 0.30 1.27 -8.61
C ASP A 205 0.48 2.70 -8.13
N TYR A 206 0.00 2.95 -6.92
CA TYR A 206 0.06 4.27 -6.27
C TYR A 206 1.40 4.55 -5.55
N ALA A 207 2.35 3.64 -5.56
CA ALA A 207 3.67 3.86 -4.95
C ALA A 207 4.27 5.19 -5.45
N HIS A 208 4.67 6.07 -4.51
CA HIS A 208 5.14 7.44 -4.78
C HIS A 208 6.28 7.87 -3.84
N ASN A 209 6.93 6.89 -3.22
CA ASN A 209 8.13 7.07 -2.40
C ASN A 209 9.10 5.91 -2.61
N PRO A 210 10.39 6.05 -2.22
CA PRO A 210 11.42 5.04 -2.49
C PRO A 210 11.11 3.66 -1.90
N ASP A 211 10.61 3.60 -0.67
CA ASP A 211 10.26 2.34 0.00
C ASP A 211 9.09 1.64 -0.71
N GLY A 212 8.05 2.40 -1.10
CA GLY A 212 6.93 1.88 -1.89
C GLY A 212 7.38 1.31 -3.24
N PHE A 213 8.26 2.03 -3.95
CA PHE A 213 8.86 1.55 -5.21
C PHE A 213 9.61 0.24 -4.99
N ARG A 214 10.48 0.18 -3.97
CA ARG A 214 11.27 -1.01 -3.69
C ARG A 214 10.38 -2.21 -3.36
N ILE A 215 9.41 -2.04 -2.48
CA ILE A 215 8.49 -3.11 -2.08
C ILE A 215 7.68 -3.60 -3.29
N PHE A 216 7.13 -2.68 -4.08
CA PHE A 216 6.31 -3.02 -5.23
C PHE A 216 7.15 -3.69 -6.33
N LEU A 217 8.23 -3.05 -6.78
CA LEU A 217 9.05 -3.54 -7.88
C LEU A 217 9.75 -4.86 -7.55
N SER A 218 10.30 -5.02 -6.33
CA SER A 218 10.86 -6.30 -5.89
C SER A 218 9.80 -7.41 -5.86
N GLY A 219 8.59 -7.08 -5.44
CA GLY A 219 7.50 -8.04 -5.33
C GLY A 219 6.97 -8.54 -6.67
N ILE A 220 7.10 -7.77 -7.75
CA ILE A 220 6.62 -8.17 -9.09
C ILE A 220 7.73 -8.66 -10.02
N ARG A 221 9.00 -8.37 -9.70
CA ARG A 221 10.15 -8.61 -10.57
C ARG A 221 10.21 -10.02 -11.14
N ASP A 222 9.95 -11.03 -10.30
CA ASP A 222 10.13 -12.44 -10.66
C ASP A 222 8.97 -13.02 -11.46
N TYR A 223 7.90 -12.25 -11.68
CA TYR A 223 6.77 -12.67 -12.52
C TYR A 223 6.96 -12.34 -14.01
N TYR A 224 7.92 -11.46 -14.35
CA TYR A 224 8.14 -10.95 -15.71
C TYR A 224 9.60 -11.04 -16.11
N GLU A 225 9.88 -11.12 -17.41
CA GLU A 225 11.26 -11.14 -17.92
C GLU A 225 11.97 -9.81 -17.66
N SER A 226 11.28 -8.69 -17.90
CA SER A 226 11.77 -7.38 -17.54
C SER A 226 10.64 -6.37 -17.30
N LEU A 227 10.99 -5.24 -16.70
CA LEU A 227 10.06 -4.15 -16.42
C LEU A 227 10.42 -2.91 -17.24
N VAL A 228 9.42 -2.30 -17.86
CA VAL A 228 9.47 -0.93 -18.41
C VAL A 228 8.70 -0.05 -17.44
N ILE A 229 9.39 0.92 -16.80
CA ILE A 229 8.82 1.69 -15.70
C ILE A 229 8.55 3.12 -16.14
N VAL A 230 7.30 3.57 -15.97
CA VAL A 230 6.84 4.94 -16.20
C VAL A 230 6.48 5.57 -14.86
N PHE A 231 7.14 6.66 -14.50
CA PHE A 231 6.81 7.36 -13.25
C PHE A 231 7.24 8.83 -13.30
N GLY A 232 6.72 9.62 -12.38
CA GLY A 232 7.12 10.97 -12.10
C GLY A 232 7.21 11.25 -10.61
N CYS A 233 7.65 12.46 -10.28
CA CYS A 233 7.69 12.93 -8.90
C CYS A 233 6.79 14.16 -8.74
N GLY A 234 6.12 14.25 -7.59
CA GLY A 234 5.31 15.41 -7.24
C GLY A 234 6.17 16.66 -7.02
N GLY A 235 5.71 17.81 -7.52
CA GLY A 235 6.23 19.12 -7.17
C GLY A 235 5.74 19.59 -5.81
N ASP A 236 6.40 20.60 -5.23
CA ASP A 236 6.10 21.14 -3.89
C ASP A 236 6.03 20.08 -2.80
N ARG A 237 6.92 19.09 -2.90
CA ARG A 237 7.07 17.94 -2.00
C ARG A 237 8.54 17.72 -1.66
N ASP A 238 8.81 16.71 -0.82
CA ASP A 238 10.16 16.32 -0.45
C ASP A 238 11.03 16.01 -1.70
N LYS A 239 12.01 16.88 -1.97
CA LYS A 239 12.93 16.77 -3.10
C LYS A 239 13.97 15.68 -2.90
N LEU A 240 14.30 15.33 -1.65
CA LEU A 240 15.34 14.35 -1.34
C LEU A 240 14.96 12.93 -1.77
N LYS A 241 13.67 12.63 -1.84
CA LYS A 241 13.20 11.32 -2.32
C LYS A 241 13.31 11.11 -3.83
N ARG A 242 13.41 12.20 -4.64
CA ARG A 242 13.41 12.14 -6.11
C ARG A 242 14.56 11.28 -6.66
N PRO A 243 15.85 11.52 -6.29
CA PRO A 243 16.96 10.69 -6.77
C PRO A 243 16.89 9.26 -6.23
N GLU A 244 16.40 9.04 -5.02
CA GLU A 244 16.24 7.70 -4.46
C GLU A 244 15.17 6.89 -5.21
N MET A 245 14.06 7.52 -5.61
CA MET A 245 13.01 6.88 -6.43
C MET A 245 13.56 6.46 -7.79
N LEU A 246 14.31 7.34 -8.46
CA LEU A 246 14.95 7.01 -9.74
C LEU A 246 15.97 5.88 -9.56
N GLN A 247 16.78 5.91 -8.50
CA GLN A 247 17.75 4.85 -8.21
C GLN A 247 17.04 3.49 -8.08
N VAL A 248 15.94 3.42 -7.35
CA VAL A 248 15.16 2.18 -7.22
C VAL A 248 14.58 1.76 -8.57
N ALA A 249 14.05 2.68 -9.36
CA ALA A 249 13.53 2.35 -10.69
C ALA A 249 14.63 1.77 -11.60
N LEU A 250 15.85 2.34 -11.57
CA LEU A 250 17.01 1.85 -12.33
C LEU A 250 17.51 0.47 -11.89
N GLU A 251 17.34 0.13 -10.61
CA GLU A 251 17.69 -1.20 -10.06
C GLU A 251 16.82 -2.32 -10.65
N TYR A 252 15.52 -2.04 -10.89
CA TYR A 252 14.55 -3.05 -11.31
C TYR A 252 14.17 -2.95 -12.78
N GLY A 253 14.22 -1.76 -13.39
CA GLY A 253 13.75 -1.51 -14.75
C GLY A 253 14.82 -1.80 -15.81
N ARG A 254 14.36 -2.33 -16.94
CA ARG A 254 15.15 -2.39 -18.18
C ARG A 254 15.18 -1.02 -18.86
N GLU A 255 14.05 -0.33 -18.89
CA GLU A 255 13.85 1.01 -19.44
C GLU A 255 13.06 1.85 -18.43
N ILE A 256 13.46 3.08 -18.25
CA ILE A 256 12.81 4.05 -17.36
C ILE A 256 12.32 5.23 -18.17
N ILE A 257 11.04 5.55 -18.06
CA ILE A 257 10.46 6.75 -18.64
C ILE A 257 10.06 7.67 -17.50
N PHE A 258 10.84 8.74 -17.33
CA PHE A 258 10.55 9.75 -16.34
C PHE A 258 9.59 10.79 -16.94
N THR A 259 8.49 11.08 -16.24
CA THR A 259 7.41 11.92 -16.73
C THR A 259 6.84 12.85 -15.66
N SER A 260 5.89 13.71 -16.03
CA SER A 260 5.16 14.50 -15.04
C SER A 260 4.23 13.64 -14.20
N ASP A 261 4.23 13.93 -12.90
CA ASP A 261 3.16 13.58 -11.95
C ASP A 261 2.34 14.86 -11.68
N ASN A 262 1.97 15.16 -10.45
CA ASN A 262 1.42 16.44 -10.05
C ASN A 262 2.57 17.44 -9.83
N SER A 263 3.03 18.13 -10.90
CA SER A 263 4.18 19.05 -10.82
C SER A 263 3.85 20.34 -10.05
N ARG A 264 2.57 20.66 -9.85
CA ARG A 264 2.09 21.84 -9.12
C ARG A 264 2.73 23.13 -9.62
N SER A 265 3.47 23.85 -8.76
CA SER A 265 4.15 25.08 -9.13
C SER A 265 5.55 24.86 -9.74
N GLU A 266 6.14 23.67 -9.57
CA GLU A 266 7.50 23.39 -10.07
C GLU A 266 7.53 23.06 -11.57
N ASP A 267 8.63 23.46 -12.24
CA ASP A 267 8.87 23.08 -13.63
C ASP A 267 9.31 21.61 -13.73
N PHE A 268 8.87 20.93 -14.80
CA PHE A 268 9.23 19.52 -15.03
C PHE A 268 10.75 19.31 -15.09
N ASN A 269 11.49 20.25 -15.72
CA ASN A 269 12.94 20.11 -15.86
C ASN A 269 13.67 20.26 -14.51
N ASP A 270 13.13 21.05 -13.58
CA ASP A 270 13.68 21.17 -12.23
C ASP A 270 13.48 19.85 -11.45
N ILE A 271 12.27 19.26 -11.54
CA ILE A 271 11.97 17.97 -10.92
C ILE A 271 12.83 16.86 -11.52
N LEU A 272 13.02 16.85 -12.85
CA LEU A 272 13.89 15.90 -13.55
C LEU A 272 15.35 16.07 -13.08
N SER A 273 15.84 17.32 -13.03
CA SER A 273 17.21 17.61 -12.61
C SER A 273 17.51 17.11 -11.19
N ASP A 274 16.54 17.24 -10.28
CA ASP A 274 16.66 16.66 -8.94
C ASP A 274 16.71 15.14 -8.98
N ALA A 275 15.84 14.49 -9.77
CA ALA A 275 15.74 13.04 -9.85
C ALA A 275 17.00 12.39 -10.44
N ILE A 276 17.60 12.97 -11.50
CA ILE A 276 18.78 12.42 -12.16
C ILE A 276 20.08 12.66 -11.40
N ARG A 277 20.06 13.51 -10.37
CA ARG A 277 21.28 13.86 -9.61
C ARG A 277 21.92 12.63 -8.95
N GLY A 278 23.14 12.31 -9.35
CA GLY A 278 23.90 11.18 -8.82
C GLY A 278 23.53 9.81 -9.36
N ASN A 279 22.62 9.72 -10.33
CA ASN A 279 22.22 8.48 -10.97
C ASN A 279 22.86 8.30 -12.37
N ASP A 280 23.02 7.03 -12.78
CA ASP A 280 23.33 6.70 -14.18
C ASP A 280 22.06 6.80 -15.02
N ASN A 281 22.09 7.72 -16.00
CA ASN A 281 20.89 8.07 -16.76
C ASN A 281 20.79 7.37 -18.13
N ASN A 282 21.67 6.42 -18.44
CA ASN A 282 21.73 5.76 -19.76
C ASN A 282 20.44 4.99 -20.12
N LYS A 283 19.63 4.61 -19.11
CA LYS A 283 18.35 3.91 -19.29
C LYS A 283 17.14 4.84 -19.12
N VAL A 284 17.36 6.15 -18.95
CA VAL A 284 16.29 7.10 -18.63
C VAL A 284 15.91 7.91 -19.85
N THR A 285 14.65 7.82 -20.23
CA THR A 285 14.03 8.70 -21.25
C THR A 285 13.10 9.68 -20.54
N ALA A 286 13.33 10.98 -20.71
CA ALA A 286 12.47 12.02 -20.15
C ALA A 286 11.40 12.45 -21.14
N ILE A 287 10.14 12.34 -20.76
CA ILE A 287 8.98 12.77 -21.56
C ILE A 287 8.00 13.49 -20.62
N GLU A 288 7.88 14.79 -20.70
CA GLU A 288 7.05 15.60 -19.81
C GLU A 288 5.57 15.17 -19.86
N ASP A 289 5.01 15.05 -21.08
CA ASP A 289 3.63 14.61 -21.28
C ASP A 289 3.44 13.15 -20.87
N ARG A 290 2.68 12.93 -19.78
CA ARG A 290 2.49 11.61 -19.19
C ARG A 290 1.76 10.64 -20.13
N LYS A 291 0.82 11.12 -20.95
CA LYS A 291 0.16 10.28 -21.96
C LYS A 291 1.18 9.75 -22.96
N ARG A 292 2.02 10.63 -23.50
CA ARG A 292 3.09 10.23 -24.44
C ARG A 292 4.13 9.34 -23.79
N ALA A 293 4.42 9.54 -22.49
CA ALA A 293 5.32 8.68 -21.73
C ALA A 293 4.77 7.24 -21.62
N ILE A 294 3.50 7.08 -21.28
CA ILE A 294 2.83 5.76 -21.21
C ILE A 294 2.80 5.11 -22.59
N MET A 295 2.43 5.83 -23.65
CA MET A 295 2.47 5.33 -25.02
C MET A 295 3.87 4.84 -25.39
N LYS A 296 4.91 5.62 -25.05
CA LYS A 296 6.30 5.23 -25.30
C LYS A 296 6.68 3.96 -24.52
N GLY A 297 6.23 3.84 -23.27
CA GLY A 297 6.42 2.62 -22.47
C GLY A 297 5.80 1.40 -23.14
N ALA A 298 4.58 1.53 -23.65
CA ALA A 298 3.88 0.47 -24.36
C ALA A 298 4.59 0.01 -25.65
N GLU A 299 5.21 0.96 -26.39
CA GLU A 299 6.01 0.63 -27.58
C GLU A 299 7.30 -0.16 -27.27
N LEU A 300 7.83 -0.04 -26.05
CA LEU A 300 9.08 -0.69 -25.64
C LEU A 300 8.89 -2.08 -25.05
N ILE A 301 7.64 -2.48 -24.79
CA ILE A 301 7.31 -3.81 -24.23
C ILE A 301 7.64 -4.90 -25.24
N LYS A 302 8.25 -5.96 -24.74
CA LYS A 302 8.44 -7.25 -25.43
C LYS A 302 7.58 -8.30 -24.79
N ASP A 303 7.50 -9.48 -25.44
CA ASP A 303 6.81 -10.62 -24.88
C ASP A 303 7.33 -10.92 -23.45
N ASN A 304 6.41 -11.19 -22.53
CA ASN A 304 6.68 -11.46 -21.12
C ASN A 304 7.28 -10.29 -20.29
N ASP A 305 7.43 -9.10 -20.86
CA ASP A 305 7.71 -7.88 -20.10
C ASP A 305 6.45 -7.35 -19.41
N CYS A 306 6.61 -6.44 -18.45
CA CYS A 306 5.51 -5.69 -17.87
C CYS A 306 5.75 -4.18 -17.97
N LEU A 307 4.76 -3.44 -18.46
CA LEU A 307 4.69 -2.00 -18.34
C LEU A 307 4.18 -1.65 -16.94
N VAL A 308 5.01 -0.97 -16.17
CA VAL A 308 4.71 -0.55 -14.80
C VAL A 308 4.52 0.95 -14.74
N ILE A 309 3.33 1.40 -14.35
CA ILE A 309 2.99 2.83 -14.25
C ILE A 309 2.80 3.18 -12.78
N LEU A 310 3.65 4.06 -12.24
CA LEU A 310 3.71 4.39 -10.82
C LEU A 310 3.39 5.86 -10.52
N GLY A 311 2.95 6.10 -9.29
CA GLY A 311 2.74 7.41 -8.69
C GLY A 311 1.27 7.77 -8.51
N LYS A 312 0.49 7.75 -9.59
CA LYS A 312 -0.90 8.22 -9.58
C LYS A 312 -1.92 7.15 -9.16
N GLY A 313 -1.65 5.89 -9.48
CA GLY A 313 -2.57 4.80 -9.13
C GLY A 313 -4.00 5.07 -9.66
N HIS A 314 -4.94 5.29 -8.76
CA HIS A 314 -6.36 5.52 -9.08
C HIS A 314 -6.73 7.00 -9.30
N GLU A 315 -5.78 7.93 -9.18
CA GLU A 315 -6.06 9.36 -9.41
C GLU A 315 -6.55 9.63 -10.82
N GLU A 316 -7.55 10.49 -10.94
CA GLU A 316 -8.16 10.91 -12.21
C GLU A 316 -7.90 12.39 -12.53
N THR A 317 -6.92 12.98 -11.85
CA THR A 317 -6.53 14.37 -12.08
C THR A 317 -5.01 14.50 -12.11
N GLN A 318 -4.53 15.54 -12.82
CA GLN A 318 -3.13 15.96 -12.79
C GLN A 318 -3.07 17.47 -12.51
N GLU A 319 -2.22 17.85 -11.56
CA GLU A 319 -2.03 19.24 -11.16
C GLU A 319 -0.74 19.77 -11.80
N ILE A 320 -0.87 20.70 -12.74
CA ILE A 320 0.23 21.33 -13.48
C ILE A 320 0.06 22.85 -13.45
N LYS A 321 1.08 23.59 -13.03
CA LYS A 321 1.07 25.06 -12.94
C LYS A 321 -0.17 25.59 -12.21
N ASN A 322 -0.50 24.94 -11.08
CA ASN A 322 -1.69 25.24 -10.25
C ASN A 322 -3.04 25.08 -10.97
N SER A 323 -3.06 24.40 -12.11
CA SER A 323 -4.28 24.02 -12.81
C SER A 323 -4.52 22.54 -12.66
N ILE A 324 -5.74 22.15 -12.29
CA ILE A 324 -6.14 20.76 -12.21
C ILE A 324 -6.79 20.38 -13.53
N ILE A 325 -6.24 19.38 -14.18
CA ILE A 325 -6.78 18.81 -15.43
C ILE A 325 -7.22 17.36 -15.17
N TYR A 326 -8.22 16.90 -15.91
CA TYR A 326 -8.60 15.50 -15.92
C TYR A 326 -7.50 14.66 -16.60
N PHE A 327 -7.06 13.58 -15.96
CA PHE A 327 -6.07 12.65 -16.47
C PHE A 327 -6.16 11.31 -15.74
N SER A 328 -6.18 10.20 -16.47
CA SER A 328 -6.20 8.86 -15.91
C SER A 328 -5.24 7.94 -16.64
N ASP A 329 -4.30 7.31 -15.91
CA ASP A 329 -3.38 6.31 -16.45
C ASP A 329 -4.16 5.14 -17.10
N TYR A 330 -5.29 4.75 -16.50
CA TYR A 330 -6.15 3.68 -17.03
C TYR A 330 -6.76 4.01 -18.40
N GLU A 331 -7.21 5.25 -18.56
CA GLU A 331 -7.80 5.67 -19.85
C GLU A 331 -6.75 5.70 -20.95
N VAL A 332 -5.55 6.18 -20.63
CA VAL A 332 -4.43 6.18 -21.59
C VAL A 332 -4.11 4.76 -22.05
N VAL A 333 -3.97 3.81 -21.11
CA VAL A 333 -3.71 2.41 -21.45
C VAL A 333 -4.84 1.82 -22.30
N ASN A 334 -6.10 2.07 -21.94
CA ASN A 334 -7.24 1.59 -22.71
C ASN A 334 -7.34 2.22 -24.10
N GLU A 335 -6.93 3.47 -24.29
CA GLU A 335 -6.90 4.13 -25.60
C GLU A 335 -5.86 3.52 -26.55
N ILE A 336 -4.70 3.08 -26.02
CA ILE A 336 -3.63 2.46 -26.81
C ILE A 336 -4.09 1.16 -27.47
N TYR A 337 -5.00 0.42 -26.82
CA TYR A 337 -5.40 -0.92 -27.22
C TYR A 337 -6.87 -1.05 -27.66
N LYS A 338 -7.53 0.08 -27.92
CA LYS A 338 -8.83 0.11 -28.61
C LYS A 338 -8.66 -0.04 -30.12
#